data_f9b30a05fc36a9b13aac41e45a4c15e7
#
_entry.id   f9b30a05fc36a9b13aac41e45a4c15e7
#
_cell.length_a   1.000
_cell.length_b   1.000
_cell.length_c   1.000
_cell.angle_alpha   90.00
_cell.angle_beta   90.00
_cell.angle_gamma   90.00
#
_symmetry.space_group_name_H-M   'P 1'
#
loop_
_entity.id
_entity.type
_entity.pdbx_description
1 polymer ?
#
loop_
_entity_poly.entity_id
_entity_poly.type
_entity_poly.pdbx_seq_one_letter_code
_entity_poly.pdbx_strand_id
1 'polypeptide(L)'
;MKLQDLDIIVTAPPAPGWGGRYWILVKVTTDTGVTGWGECYASSVGPDAMRAVISDVFERHMQGENPEDIEKMFRRAYSSGFTQRPDLTVMGAFSGLEIACWDILGKDRDRPVYALLGGKMNERIRAYTYLYPLPHHDMTEFWISPEMAAESAADAVARGYTAVKFDPAGPYTMRGGHMPAMSDISRSASFCKAIREAVGDKADLLFGTHGQFNTAGAIRLGQALEPYSPLWFEEPTPPDHIEDMARVARAVRIPVATGERMTTKAEFSAVLRAGAAE
;
A
#
# COMPACT_ATOMS: atom_id res chain seq x y z
N MET A 1 20.84 2.36 25.85
CA MET A 1 20.93 2.15 24.40
C MET A 1 20.41 3.41 23.71
N LYS A 2 21.18 3.95 22.75
CA LYS A 2 20.83 5.16 22.01
C LYS A 2 21.04 4.95 20.52
N LEU A 3 20.17 5.49 19.69
CA LEU A 3 20.32 5.50 18.24
C LEU A 3 21.55 6.35 17.86
N GLN A 4 22.47 5.79 17.08
CA GLN A 4 23.76 6.44 16.80
C GLN A 4 23.98 6.67 15.31
N ASP A 5 23.94 5.63 14.51
CA ASP A 5 24.31 5.68 13.10
C ASP A 5 23.15 5.23 12.18
N LEU A 6 23.13 5.79 10.98
CA LEU A 6 22.14 5.49 9.94
C LEU A 6 22.83 5.19 8.60
N ASP A 7 22.54 4.03 8.05
CA ASP A 7 22.84 3.67 6.66
C ASP A 7 21.55 3.69 5.82
N ILE A 8 21.57 4.33 4.65
CA ILE A 8 20.44 4.37 3.71
C ILE A 8 20.86 3.65 2.42
N ILE A 9 20.14 2.58 2.11
CA ILE A 9 20.41 1.71 0.98
C ILE A 9 19.28 1.83 -0.02
N VAL A 10 19.60 2.27 -1.24
CA VAL A 10 18.63 2.24 -2.36
C VAL A 10 18.99 1.08 -3.26
N THR A 11 18.03 0.21 -3.50
CA THR A 11 18.17 -0.92 -4.39
C THR A 11 17.03 -0.95 -5.40
N ALA A 12 17.21 -1.65 -6.51
CA ALA A 12 16.18 -1.86 -7.51
C ALA A 12 15.76 -3.33 -7.53
N PRO A 13 14.48 -3.64 -7.76
CA PRO A 13 14.06 -5.00 -8.00
C PRO A 13 14.73 -5.56 -9.26
N PRO A 14 14.99 -6.88 -9.34
CA PRO A 14 15.51 -7.48 -10.55
C PRO A 14 14.56 -7.30 -11.73
N ALA A 15 15.08 -7.36 -12.95
CA ALA A 15 14.24 -7.33 -14.14
C ALA A 15 13.16 -8.46 -14.08
N PRO A 16 11.93 -8.18 -14.49
CA PRO A 16 11.41 -7.00 -15.19
C PRO A 16 10.99 -5.82 -14.30
N GLY A 17 11.33 -5.81 -13.02
CA GLY A 17 11.07 -4.65 -12.16
C GLY A 17 9.69 -4.63 -11.49
N TRP A 18 9.06 -5.78 -11.31
CA TRP A 18 7.78 -5.88 -10.60
C TRP A 18 7.90 -5.42 -9.15
N GLY A 19 6.90 -4.67 -8.67
CA GLY A 19 6.87 -4.15 -7.30
C GLY A 19 7.47 -2.76 -7.13
N GLY A 20 7.89 -2.10 -8.21
CA GLY A 20 8.37 -0.72 -8.17
C GLY A 20 9.74 -0.53 -8.82
N ARG A 21 10.16 0.74 -8.93
CA ARG A 21 11.41 1.10 -9.58
C ARG A 21 12.62 0.96 -8.66
N TYR A 22 12.42 1.12 -7.36
CA TYR A 22 13.44 1.04 -6.32
C TYR A 22 12.80 0.79 -4.95
N TRP A 23 13.61 0.30 -4.03
CA TRP A 23 13.30 0.20 -2.61
C TRP A 23 14.31 0.99 -1.80
N ILE A 24 13.87 1.62 -0.71
CA ILE A 24 14.73 2.39 0.18
C ILE A 24 14.73 1.70 1.54
N LEU A 25 15.83 1.06 1.85
CA LEU A 25 16.05 0.39 3.13
C LEU A 25 16.88 1.29 4.04
N VAL A 26 16.58 1.25 5.32
CA VAL A 26 17.37 1.90 6.37
C VAL A 26 17.90 0.87 7.34
N LYS A 27 19.17 1.04 7.75
CA LYS A 27 19.78 0.30 8.83
C LYS A 27 20.18 1.30 9.90
N VAL A 28 19.62 1.18 11.08
CA VAL A 28 19.94 2.01 12.24
C VAL A 28 20.79 1.21 13.20
N THR A 29 21.88 1.80 13.70
CA THR A 29 22.80 1.19 14.65
C THR A 29 22.76 1.97 15.97
N THR A 30 22.75 1.26 17.09
CA THR A 30 22.79 1.84 18.43
C THR A 30 24.24 1.95 18.95
N ASP A 31 24.44 2.76 19.99
CA ASP A 31 25.71 2.89 20.74
C ASP A 31 26.18 1.58 21.37
N THR A 32 25.31 0.59 21.51
CA THR A 32 25.64 -0.76 21.99
C THR A 32 25.91 -1.76 20.86
N GLY A 33 25.83 -1.34 19.59
CA GLY A 33 26.07 -2.18 18.43
C GLY A 33 24.86 -3.00 17.95
N VAL A 34 23.69 -2.88 18.59
CA VAL A 34 22.47 -3.52 18.11
C VAL A 34 22.00 -2.79 16.86
N THR A 35 21.62 -3.52 15.80
CA THR A 35 21.17 -2.96 14.52
C THR A 35 19.74 -3.33 14.23
N GLY A 36 18.96 -2.38 13.70
CA GLY A 36 17.61 -2.61 13.18
C GLY A 36 17.45 -2.20 11.72
N TRP A 37 16.54 -2.85 11.02
CA TRP A 37 16.22 -2.61 9.63
C TRP A 37 14.81 -2.12 9.45
N GLY A 38 14.60 -1.22 8.49
CA GLY A 38 13.29 -0.76 8.07
C GLY A 38 13.27 -0.42 6.58
N GLU A 39 12.09 -0.23 6.05
CA GLU A 39 11.86 0.21 4.67
C GLU A 39 11.08 1.51 4.67
N CYS A 40 11.58 2.51 3.93
CA CYS A 40 10.96 3.81 3.79
C CYS A 40 10.11 3.88 2.54
N TYR A 41 8.90 4.40 2.67
CA TYR A 41 8.02 4.66 1.54
C TYR A 41 8.37 5.97 0.85
N ALA A 42 8.46 5.94 -0.48
CA ALA A 42 8.75 7.12 -1.30
C ALA A 42 7.83 7.16 -2.52
N SER A 43 6.77 7.95 -2.45
CA SER A 43 5.81 8.12 -3.54
C SER A 43 5.91 9.45 -4.27
N SER A 44 6.21 10.52 -3.52
CA SER A 44 6.14 11.88 -4.05
C SER A 44 7.46 12.41 -4.59
N VAL A 45 8.59 11.81 -4.21
CA VAL A 45 9.93 12.25 -4.57
C VAL A 45 10.81 11.06 -4.96
N GLY A 46 11.88 11.33 -5.73
CA GLY A 46 12.87 10.32 -6.09
C GLY A 46 13.77 9.91 -4.92
N PRO A 47 14.60 8.85 -5.09
CA PRO A 47 15.39 8.28 -4.01
C PRO A 47 16.43 9.23 -3.43
N ASP A 48 17.03 10.13 -4.24
CA ASP A 48 18.03 11.08 -3.73
C ASP A 48 17.41 12.12 -2.79
N ALA A 49 16.25 12.66 -3.15
CA ALA A 49 15.52 13.57 -2.28
C ALA A 49 15.07 12.85 -1.00
N MET A 50 14.60 11.59 -1.14
CA MET A 50 14.19 10.80 0.02
C MET A 50 15.34 10.47 0.97
N ARG A 51 16.56 10.22 0.46
CA ARG A 51 17.76 10.08 1.30
C ARG A 51 17.98 11.30 2.18
N ALA A 52 17.87 12.51 1.60
CA ALA A 52 18.03 13.75 2.35
C ALA A 52 16.95 13.91 3.44
N VAL A 53 15.69 13.59 3.12
CA VAL A 53 14.58 13.64 4.10
C VAL A 53 14.79 12.62 5.21
N ILE A 54 15.19 11.39 4.92
CA ILE A 54 15.45 10.35 5.92
C ILE A 54 16.59 10.77 6.85
N SER A 55 17.71 11.31 6.30
CA SER A 55 18.82 11.80 7.12
C SER A 55 18.39 12.94 8.03
N ASP A 56 17.67 13.93 7.49
CA ASP A 56 17.19 15.08 8.25
C ASP A 56 16.24 14.67 9.39
N VAL A 57 15.30 13.75 9.12
CA VAL A 57 14.39 13.23 10.14
C VAL A 57 15.15 12.49 11.24
N PHE A 58 16.11 11.64 10.87
CA PHE A 58 16.92 10.91 11.83
C PHE A 58 17.76 11.84 12.70
N GLU A 59 18.56 12.73 12.09
CA GLU A 59 19.47 13.63 12.79
C GLU A 59 18.75 14.57 13.77
N ARG A 60 17.61 15.14 13.34
CA ARG A 60 16.88 16.12 14.18
C ARG A 60 15.98 15.50 15.25
N HIS A 61 15.49 14.29 15.04
CA HIS A 61 14.39 13.77 15.88
C HIS A 61 14.71 12.47 16.58
N MET A 62 15.69 11.70 16.09
CA MET A 62 15.93 10.33 16.55
C MET A 62 17.35 10.08 17.05
N GLN A 63 18.37 10.70 16.44
CA GLN A 63 19.76 10.48 16.84
C GLN A 63 19.98 10.83 18.33
N GLY A 64 20.63 9.92 19.06
CA GLY A 64 20.87 10.05 20.49
C GLY A 64 19.66 9.70 21.39
N GLU A 65 18.48 9.42 20.81
CA GLU A 65 17.30 9.00 21.57
C GLU A 65 17.34 7.50 21.88
N ASN A 66 16.55 7.10 22.87
CA ASN A 66 16.31 5.68 23.16
C ASN A 66 15.33 5.10 22.12
N PRO A 67 15.64 3.97 21.45
CA PRO A 67 14.71 3.33 20.52
C PRO A 67 13.35 2.94 21.13
N GLU A 68 13.20 2.89 22.45
CA GLU A 68 11.90 2.69 23.11
C GLU A 68 10.97 3.92 23.04
N ASP A 69 11.52 5.12 22.87
CA ASP A 69 10.79 6.39 22.90
C ASP A 69 10.09 6.70 21.55
N ILE A 70 9.51 5.67 20.88
CA ILE A 70 8.93 5.78 19.54
C ILE A 70 7.88 6.87 19.45
N GLU A 71 6.93 6.91 20.36
CA GLU A 71 5.86 7.94 20.36
C GLU A 71 6.42 9.36 20.53
N LYS A 72 7.47 9.53 21.32
CA LYS A 72 8.16 10.83 21.50
C LYS A 72 8.82 11.28 20.18
N MET A 73 9.51 10.35 19.50
CA MET A 73 10.16 10.62 18.23
C MET A 73 9.13 10.90 17.13
N PHE A 74 8.04 10.13 17.07
CA PHE A 74 6.92 10.39 16.17
C PHE A 74 6.35 11.79 16.35
N ARG A 75 6.03 12.18 17.58
CA ARG A 75 5.46 13.52 17.85
C ARG A 75 6.40 14.64 17.45
N ARG A 76 7.69 14.46 17.64
CA ARG A 76 8.69 15.44 17.19
C ARG A 76 8.73 15.55 15.67
N ALA A 77 8.82 14.45 14.95
CA ALA A 77 8.83 14.43 13.49
C ALA A 77 7.54 15.01 12.90
N TYR A 78 6.37 14.62 13.44
CA TYR A 78 5.06 15.08 12.99
C TYR A 78 4.83 16.59 13.23
N SER A 79 5.26 17.13 14.35
CA SER A 79 4.94 18.51 14.75
C SER A 79 6.09 19.51 14.63
N SER A 80 7.30 19.06 14.29
CA SER A 80 8.50 19.92 14.29
C SER A 80 8.44 21.07 13.29
N GLY A 81 7.72 20.94 12.21
CA GLY A 81 7.55 21.95 11.18
C GLY A 81 6.44 22.96 11.45
N PHE A 82 5.86 23.02 12.66
CA PHE A 82 4.72 23.87 12.97
C PHE A 82 3.42 23.46 12.26
N THR A 83 3.53 22.66 11.21
CA THR A 83 2.38 22.29 10.35
C THR A 83 1.38 21.40 11.06
N GLN A 84 1.83 20.48 11.91
CA GLN A 84 1.02 19.50 12.65
C GLN A 84 -0.01 18.80 11.77
N ARG A 85 0.41 18.46 10.57
CA ARG A 85 -0.41 17.77 9.55
C ARG A 85 0.36 16.58 9.00
N PRO A 86 -0.33 15.54 8.56
CA PRO A 86 0.29 14.44 7.85
C PRO A 86 1.05 14.96 6.61
N ASP A 87 2.29 14.57 6.46
CA ASP A 87 3.09 14.76 5.26
C ASP A 87 3.59 13.40 4.82
N LEU A 88 3.13 12.92 3.69
CA LEU A 88 3.40 11.57 3.20
C LEU A 88 4.92 11.31 3.04
N THR A 89 5.70 12.32 2.67
CA THR A 89 7.15 12.19 2.49
C THR A 89 7.86 12.04 3.83
N VAL A 90 7.56 12.95 4.77
CA VAL A 90 8.15 12.91 6.12
C VAL A 90 7.70 11.67 6.89
N MET A 91 6.42 11.32 6.82
CA MET A 91 5.90 10.13 7.50
C MET A 91 6.41 8.83 6.86
N GLY A 92 6.62 8.81 5.55
CA GLY A 92 7.26 7.68 4.86
C GLY A 92 8.70 7.45 5.30
N ALA A 93 9.46 8.53 5.54
CA ALA A 93 10.80 8.46 6.11
C ALA A 93 10.76 7.97 7.57
N PHE A 94 9.93 8.59 8.40
CA PHE A 94 9.79 8.23 9.81
C PHE A 94 9.34 6.77 9.99
N SER A 95 8.39 6.29 9.18
CA SER A 95 7.89 4.92 9.23
C SER A 95 9.00 3.87 9.09
N GLY A 96 9.91 4.05 8.12
CA GLY A 96 11.05 3.13 7.97
C GLY A 96 12.01 3.16 9.18
N LEU A 97 12.27 4.36 9.71
CA LEU A 97 13.09 4.52 10.91
C LEU A 97 12.41 3.94 12.16
N GLU A 98 11.09 4.06 12.28
CA GLU A 98 10.29 3.44 13.34
C GLU A 98 10.35 1.91 13.27
N ILE A 99 10.18 1.34 12.08
CA ILE A 99 10.32 -0.11 11.85
C ILE A 99 11.69 -0.59 12.33
N ALA A 100 12.76 0.15 12.03
CA ALA A 100 14.11 -0.16 12.51
C ALA A 100 14.21 -0.12 14.05
N CYS A 101 13.52 0.81 14.72
CA CYS A 101 13.46 0.84 16.19
C CYS A 101 12.76 -0.42 16.75
N TRP A 102 11.65 -0.84 16.17
CA TRP A 102 10.98 -2.07 16.58
C TRP A 102 11.86 -3.31 16.37
N ASP A 103 12.63 -3.37 15.29
CA ASP A 103 13.58 -4.46 15.02
C ASP A 103 14.73 -4.46 16.05
N ILE A 104 15.27 -3.27 16.42
CA ILE A 104 16.24 -3.11 17.50
C ILE A 104 15.68 -3.67 18.82
N LEU A 105 14.48 -3.26 19.20
CA LEU A 105 13.84 -3.68 20.45
C LEU A 105 13.57 -5.18 20.47
N GLY A 106 13.17 -5.74 19.33
CA GLY A 106 13.00 -7.18 19.19
C GLY A 106 14.28 -7.95 19.42
N LYS A 107 15.38 -7.51 18.83
CA LYS A 107 16.71 -8.11 18.97
C LYS A 107 17.29 -7.95 20.37
N ASP A 108 17.18 -6.77 20.95
CA ASP A 108 17.67 -6.47 22.30
C ASP A 108 16.97 -7.35 23.37
N ARG A 109 15.68 -7.62 23.17
CA ARG A 109 14.85 -8.40 24.10
C ARG A 109 14.73 -9.87 23.74
N ASP A 110 15.39 -10.31 22.69
CA ASP A 110 15.25 -11.67 22.12
C ASP A 110 13.78 -12.07 21.93
N ARG A 111 12.98 -11.16 21.38
CA ARG A 111 11.55 -11.34 21.14
C ARG A 111 11.17 -10.88 19.73
N PRO A 112 10.35 -11.63 19.00
CA PRO A 112 9.83 -11.15 17.73
C PRO A 112 8.91 -9.92 17.93
N VAL A 113 8.88 -9.02 16.95
CA VAL A 113 8.12 -7.75 17.04
C VAL A 113 6.65 -7.99 17.38
N TYR A 114 6.00 -9.00 16.82
CA TYR A 114 4.59 -9.29 17.15
C TYR A 114 4.39 -9.57 18.67
N ALA A 115 5.38 -10.13 19.36
CA ALA A 115 5.28 -10.36 20.79
C ALA A 115 5.41 -9.07 21.62
N LEU A 116 6.11 -8.06 21.08
CA LEU A 116 6.18 -6.72 21.66
C LEU A 116 4.89 -5.92 21.42
N LEU A 117 4.18 -6.21 20.33
CA LEU A 117 2.93 -5.54 19.91
C LEU A 117 1.66 -6.21 20.49
N GLY A 118 1.78 -7.12 21.43
CA GLY A 118 0.63 -7.73 22.12
C GLY A 118 0.45 -9.23 21.91
N GLY A 119 1.28 -9.88 21.10
CA GLY A 119 1.27 -11.32 20.89
C GLY A 119 0.74 -11.77 19.53
N LYS A 120 0.76 -13.07 19.33
CA LYS A 120 0.38 -13.71 18.08
C LYS A 120 -1.11 -14.08 18.10
N MET A 121 -1.90 -13.49 17.18
CA MET A 121 -3.30 -13.84 16.99
C MET A 121 -3.48 -14.97 15.97
N ASN A 122 -2.71 -14.95 14.89
CA ASN A 122 -2.80 -15.92 13.80
C ASN A 122 -1.43 -16.54 13.51
N GLU A 123 -1.39 -17.86 13.32
CA GLU A 123 -0.17 -18.57 12.90
C GLU A 123 0.19 -18.29 11.43
N ARG A 124 -0.81 -18.07 10.61
CA ARG A 124 -0.67 -17.77 9.17
C ARG A 124 -1.60 -16.64 8.79
N ILE A 125 -1.10 -15.74 7.95
CA ILE A 125 -1.88 -14.66 7.35
C ILE A 125 -2.09 -15.00 5.88
N ARG A 126 -3.34 -14.85 5.40
CA ARG A 126 -3.68 -15.00 4.00
C ARG A 126 -2.91 -13.96 3.16
N ALA A 127 -2.26 -14.41 2.09
CA ALA A 127 -1.59 -13.56 1.13
C ALA A 127 -2.39 -13.51 -0.18
N TYR A 128 -2.29 -12.40 -0.89
CA TYR A 128 -2.71 -12.28 -2.28
C TYR A 128 -1.50 -11.93 -3.17
N THR A 129 -1.67 -12.05 -4.47
CA THR A 129 -0.67 -11.58 -5.43
C THR A 129 -1.29 -10.62 -6.43
N TYR A 130 -0.50 -9.62 -6.87
CA TYR A 130 -0.85 -8.84 -8.04
C TYR A 130 -0.68 -9.67 -9.30
N LEU A 131 -1.53 -9.46 -10.31
CA LEU A 131 -1.40 -10.16 -11.59
C LEU A 131 -0.36 -9.46 -12.46
N TYR A 132 0.63 -10.23 -12.88
CA TYR A 132 1.67 -9.82 -13.81
C TYR A 132 1.71 -10.74 -15.02
N PRO A 133 2.26 -10.27 -16.15
CA PRO A 133 2.43 -11.12 -17.34
C PRO A 133 3.22 -12.38 -17.04
N LEU A 134 2.78 -13.51 -17.59
CA LEU A 134 3.57 -14.74 -17.60
C LEU A 134 4.73 -14.62 -18.61
N PRO A 135 5.77 -15.46 -18.55
CA PRO A 135 6.95 -15.34 -19.41
C PRO A 135 6.67 -15.39 -20.92
N HIS A 136 5.55 -15.96 -21.34
CA HIS A 136 5.15 -16.06 -22.75
C HIS A 136 4.14 -14.97 -23.19
N HIS A 137 3.66 -14.15 -22.25
CA HIS A 137 2.75 -13.05 -22.57
C HIS A 137 3.49 -11.87 -23.19
N ASP A 138 2.83 -11.17 -24.11
CA ASP A 138 3.27 -9.85 -24.53
C ASP A 138 3.08 -8.83 -23.41
N MET A 139 4.18 -8.16 -23.04
CA MET A 139 4.24 -7.23 -21.92
C MET A 139 3.37 -5.99 -22.11
N THR A 140 3.11 -5.60 -23.34
CA THR A 140 2.29 -4.41 -23.67
C THR A 140 0.81 -4.77 -23.73
N GLU A 141 0.50 -5.93 -24.35
CA GLU A 141 -0.86 -6.40 -24.55
C GLU A 141 -1.52 -6.88 -23.24
N PHE A 142 -0.74 -7.43 -22.32
CA PHE A 142 -1.23 -7.94 -21.02
C PHE A 142 -2.18 -6.98 -20.30
N TRP A 143 -1.84 -5.71 -20.26
CA TRP A 143 -2.59 -4.71 -19.48
C TRP A 143 -3.96 -4.35 -20.07
N ILE A 144 -4.25 -4.84 -21.27
CA ILE A 144 -5.54 -4.64 -21.95
C ILE A 144 -6.24 -5.93 -22.34
N SER A 145 -5.61 -7.11 -22.05
CA SER A 145 -6.14 -8.44 -22.37
C SER A 145 -6.73 -9.15 -21.14
N PRO A 146 -8.07 -9.27 -21.08
CA PRO A 146 -8.72 -10.07 -20.04
C PRO A 146 -8.29 -11.54 -20.05
N GLU A 147 -7.98 -12.10 -21.21
CA GLU A 147 -7.60 -13.51 -21.40
C GLU A 147 -6.24 -13.78 -20.77
N MET A 148 -5.25 -12.92 -21.00
CA MET A 148 -3.92 -13.05 -20.39
C MET A 148 -3.99 -12.86 -18.87
N ALA A 149 -4.81 -11.92 -18.39
CA ALA A 149 -5.03 -11.73 -16.96
C ALA A 149 -5.69 -12.95 -16.31
N ALA A 150 -6.65 -13.59 -17.00
CA ALA A 150 -7.29 -14.82 -16.56
C ALA A 150 -6.30 -15.99 -16.47
N GLU A 151 -5.40 -16.12 -17.44
CA GLU A 151 -4.33 -17.13 -17.43
C GLU A 151 -3.37 -16.91 -16.26
N SER A 152 -2.94 -15.66 -16.03
CA SER A 152 -2.10 -15.32 -14.88
C SER A 152 -2.80 -15.57 -13.55
N ALA A 153 -4.10 -15.36 -13.48
CA ALA A 153 -4.89 -15.67 -12.29
C ALA A 153 -4.97 -17.17 -12.02
N ALA A 154 -5.16 -17.97 -13.07
CA ALA A 154 -5.15 -19.43 -12.97
C ALA A 154 -3.77 -19.97 -12.53
N ASP A 155 -2.67 -19.40 -13.03
CA ASP A 155 -1.31 -19.71 -12.58
C ASP A 155 -1.11 -19.36 -11.10
N ALA A 156 -1.57 -18.17 -10.68
CA ALA A 156 -1.49 -17.76 -9.27
C ALA A 156 -2.24 -18.74 -8.35
N VAL A 157 -3.43 -19.18 -8.74
CA VAL A 157 -4.20 -20.21 -8.01
C VAL A 157 -3.45 -21.54 -7.98
N ALA A 158 -2.84 -21.95 -9.08
CA ALA A 158 -2.03 -23.17 -9.14
C ALA A 158 -0.81 -23.11 -8.20
N ARG A 159 -0.26 -21.92 -7.96
CA ARG A 159 0.81 -21.66 -6.97
C ARG A 159 0.31 -21.57 -5.52
N GLY A 160 -1.00 -21.65 -5.29
CA GLY A 160 -1.60 -21.67 -3.96
C GLY A 160 -2.14 -20.33 -3.45
N TYR A 161 -2.17 -19.28 -4.26
CA TYR A 161 -2.84 -18.04 -3.90
C TYR A 161 -4.36 -18.22 -3.94
N THR A 162 -5.04 -17.63 -2.96
CA THR A 162 -6.50 -17.64 -2.86
C THR A 162 -7.14 -16.28 -3.11
N ALA A 163 -6.32 -15.30 -3.50
CA ALA A 163 -6.78 -13.98 -3.91
C ALA A 163 -5.79 -13.36 -4.90
N VAL A 164 -6.32 -12.61 -5.87
CA VAL A 164 -5.55 -11.97 -6.94
C VAL A 164 -5.97 -10.51 -7.10
N LYS A 165 -4.99 -9.60 -7.23
CA LYS A 165 -5.21 -8.17 -7.40
C LYS A 165 -4.91 -7.74 -8.83
N PHE A 166 -5.71 -6.82 -9.36
CA PHE A 166 -5.56 -6.24 -10.70
C PHE A 166 -6.30 -4.89 -10.78
N ASP A 167 -5.93 -4.06 -11.75
CA ASP A 167 -6.49 -2.71 -11.95
C ASP A 167 -6.65 -2.31 -13.43
N PRO A 168 -7.60 -2.90 -14.16
CA PRO A 168 -7.79 -2.64 -15.59
C PRO A 168 -8.63 -1.37 -15.89
N ALA A 169 -8.86 -0.51 -14.92
CA ALA A 169 -9.78 0.62 -15.02
C ALA A 169 -9.31 1.77 -15.95
N GLY A 170 -8.23 1.56 -16.69
CA GLY A 170 -7.65 2.54 -17.60
C GLY A 170 -6.36 3.15 -17.06
N PRO A 171 -5.67 3.92 -17.86
CA PRO A 171 -4.41 4.53 -17.47
C PRO A 171 -4.63 5.56 -16.35
N TYR A 172 -3.70 5.58 -15.40
CA TYR A 172 -3.71 6.60 -14.35
C TYR A 172 -3.60 8.00 -14.96
N THR A 173 -4.47 8.91 -14.51
CA THR A 173 -4.45 10.30 -14.96
C THR A 173 -4.02 11.22 -13.82
N MET A 174 -3.26 12.26 -14.15
CA MET A 174 -2.89 13.31 -13.19
C MET A 174 -3.99 14.35 -12.95
N ARG A 175 -5.21 14.09 -13.43
CA ARG A 175 -6.31 15.08 -13.41
C ARG A 175 -7.18 15.01 -12.16
N GLY A 176 -6.83 14.17 -11.18
CA GLY A 176 -7.70 13.88 -10.04
C GLY A 176 -8.93 13.06 -10.46
N GLY A 177 -9.97 13.06 -9.64
CA GLY A 177 -11.16 12.26 -9.89
C GLY A 177 -11.88 12.61 -11.18
N HIS A 178 -12.06 11.65 -12.09
CA HIS A 178 -12.75 11.83 -13.36
C HIS A 178 -13.86 10.81 -13.59
N MET A 179 -14.73 11.05 -14.56
CA MET A 179 -15.71 10.09 -15.02
C MET A 179 -15.03 9.08 -15.95
N PRO A 180 -15.04 7.75 -15.66
CA PRO A 180 -14.51 6.76 -16.59
C PRO A 180 -15.31 6.72 -17.88
N ALA A 181 -14.63 6.47 -19.00
CA ALA A 181 -15.31 6.23 -20.27
C ALA A 181 -16.05 4.89 -20.24
N MET A 182 -17.08 4.74 -21.09
CA MET A 182 -17.78 3.44 -21.20
C MET A 182 -16.87 2.29 -21.60
N SER A 183 -15.86 2.56 -22.43
CA SER A 183 -14.84 1.59 -22.81
C SER A 183 -14.04 1.09 -21.62
N ASP A 184 -13.72 1.97 -20.66
CA ASP A 184 -12.96 1.60 -19.45
C ASP A 184 -13.82 0.76 -18.49
N ILE A 185 -15.11 1.10 -18.34
CA ILE A 185 -16.07 0.33 -17.56
C ILE A 185 -16.25 -1.07 -18.18
N SER A 186 -16.45 -1.13 -19.50
CA SER A 186 -16.63 -2.41 -20.21
C SER A 186 -15.39 -3.29 -20.13
N ARG A 187 -14.18 -2.70 -20.28
CA ARG A 187 -12.92 -3.43 -20.10
C ARG A 187 -12.78 -3.97 -18.68
N SER A 188 -13.03 -3.14 -17.66
CA SER A 188 -12.99 -3.57 -16.27
C SER A 188 -13.92 -4.74 -15.98
N ALA A 189 -15.15 -4.69 -16.48
CA ALA A 189 -16.11 -5.79 -16.36
C ALA A 189 -15.64 -7.06 -17.10
N SER A 190 -15.02 -6.91 -18.29
CA SER A 190 -14.48 -8.04 -19.04
C SER A 190 -13.33 -8.73 -18.31
N PHE A 191 -12.41 -7.96 -17.66
CA PHE A 191 -11.36 -8.52 -16.82
C PHE A 191 -11.94 -9.29 -15.64
N CYS A 192 -12.86 -8.69 -14.88
CA CYS A 192 -13.51 -9.37 -13.75
C CYS A 192 -14.21 -10.66 -14.19
N LYS A 193 -14.90 -10.63 -15.35
CA LYS A 193 -15.57 -11.79 -15.92
C LYS A 193 -14.56 -12.89 -16.24
N ALA A 194 -13.55 -12.60 -17.05
CA ALA A 194 -12.57 -13.58 -17.50
C ALA A 194 -11.80 -14.20 -16.33
N ILE A 195 -11.35 -13.39 -15.38
CA ILE A 195 -10.65 -13.87 -14.18
C ILE A 195 -11.58 -14.75 -13.34
N ARG A 196 -12.83 -14.32 -13.08
CA ARG A 196 -13.80 -15.10 -12.30
C ARG A 196 -14.11 -16.44 -12.97
N GLU A 197 -14.27 -16.47 -14.29
CA GLU A 197 -14.49 -17.72 -15.05
C GLU A 197 -13.29 -18.66 -14.95
N ALA A 198 -12.06 -18.13 -14.95
CA ALA A 198 -10.83 -18.94 -14.87
C ALA A 198 -10.57 -19.49 -13.46
N VAL A 199 -10.83 -18.72 -12.41
CA VAL A 199 -10.51 -19.13 -11.04
C VAL A 199 -11.68 -19.71 -10.26
N GLY A 200 -12.92 -19.48 -10.73
CA GLY A 200 -14.14 -19.91 -10.05
C GLY A 200 -14.23 -19.35 -8.62
N ASP A 201 -14.48 -20.20 -7.66
CA ASP A 201 -14.54 -19.91 -6.22
C ASP A 201 -13.21 -20.14 -5.48
N LYS A 202 -12.15 -20.49 -6.21
CA LYS A 202 -10.84 -20.80 -5.63
C LYS A 202 -10.06 -19.54 -5.22
N ALA A 203 -10.39 -18.38 -5.78
CA ALA A 203 -9.73 -17.14 -5.44
C ALA A 203 -10.70 -15.95 -5.44
N ASP A 204 -10.47 -15.02 -4.51
CA ASP A 204 -11.11 -13.72 -4.49
C ASP A 204 -10.45 -12.75 -5.47
N LEU A 205 -11.27 -11.85 -6.02
CA LEU A 205 -10.86 -10.78 -6.92
C LEU A 205 -10.72 -9.48 -6.13
N LEU A 206 -9.57 -8.83 -6.27
CA LEU A 206 -9.24 -7.58 -5.61
C LEU A 206 -9.07 -6.50 -6.67
N PHE A 207 -10.00 -5.55 -6.74
CA PHE A 207 -10.02 -4.55 -7.79
C PHE A 207 -9.45 -3.22 -7.32
N GLY A 208 -8.33 -2.78 -7.90
CA GLY A 208 -7.64 -1.53 -7.59
C GLY A 208 -7.98 -0.41 -8.58
N THR A 209 -8.01 0.84 -8.09
CA THR A 209 -8.24 2.02 -8.93
C THR A 209 -7.37 3.23 -8.61
N HIS A 210 -6.64 3.21 -7.50
CA HIS A 210 -5.69 4.26 -7.11
C HIS A 210 -6.28 5.69 -7.06
N GLY A 211 -7.54 5.84 -6.66
CA GLY A 211 -8.16 7.16 -6.48
C GLY A 211 -8.51 7.90 -7.78
N GLN A 212 -8.73 7.17 -8.88
CA GLN A 212 -8.87 7.81 -10.19
C GLN A 212 -10.20 8.51 -10.44
N PHE A 213 -11.29 8.10 -9.80
CA PHE A 213 -12.63 8.46 -10.26
C PHE A 213 -13.29 9.53 -9.39
N ASN A 214 -14.20 10.30 -10.00
CA ASN A 214 -15.17 11.05 -9.23
C ASN A 214 -16.24 10.10 -8.68
N THR A 215 -17.01 10.56 -7.71
CA THR A 215 -18.01 9.75 -7.01
C THR A 215 -18.99 9.06 -7.95
N ALA A 216 -19.55 9.77 -8.93
CA ALA A 216 -20.52 9.20 -9.86
C ALA A 216 -19.88 8.13 -10.77
N GLY A 217 -18.65 8.36 -11.21
CA GLY A 217 -17.88 7.42 -12.02
C GLY A 217 -17.53 6.15 -11.25
N ALA A 218 -17.07 6.31 -10.01
CA ALA A 218 -16.76 5.20 -9.11
C ALA A 218 -17.99 4.33 -8.83
N ILE A 219 -19.15 4.94 -8.54
CA ILE A 219 -20.41 4.22 -8.33
C ILE A 219 -20.80 3.44 -9.59
N ARG A 220 -20.73 4.09 -10.76
CA ARG A 220 -21.08 3.44 -12.03
C ARG A 220 -20.17 2.26 -12.34
N LEU A 221 -18.87 2.41 -12.12
CA LEU A 221 -17.91 1.32 -12.30
C LEU A 221 -18.19 0.20 -11.29
N GLY A 222 -18.26 0.50 -9.99
CA GLY A 222 -18.52 -0.50 -8.94
C GLY A 222 -19.77 -1.32 -9.22
N GLN A 223 -20.88 -0.69 -9.59
CA GLN A 223 -22.12 -1.39 -9.96
C GLN A 223 -21.96 -2.32 -11.17
N ALA A 224 -21.11 -1.96 -12.14
CA ALA A 224 -20.82 -2.82 -13.29
C ALA A 224 -19.96 -4.06 -12.90
N LEU A 225 -19.22 -3.98 -11.79
CA LEU A 225 -18.39 -5.09 -11.27
C LEU A 225 -19.13 -6.01 -10.30
N GLU A 226 -20.24 -5.58 -9.69
CA GLU A 226 -20.99 -6.36 -8.70
C GLU A 226 -21.33 -7.80 -9.15
N PRO A 227 -21.70 -8.07 -10.42
CA PRO A 227 -22.00 -9.44 -10.88
C PRO A 227 -20.85 -10.44 -10.71
N TYR A 228 -19.62 -9.96 -10.62
CA TYR A 228 -18.42 -10.78 -10.49
C TYR A 228 -17.93 -10.94 -9.06
N SER A 229 -18.61 -10.31 -8.10
CA SER A 229 -18.35 -10.40 -6.66
C SER A 229 -16.87 -10.19 -6.28
N PRO A 230 -16.24 -9.03 -6.61
CA PRO A 230 -14.95 -8.71 -6.05
C PRO A 230 -14.99 -8.65 -4.53
N LEU A 231 -13.91 -9.09 -3.87
CA LEU A 231 -13.80 -9.02 -2.39
C LEU A 231 -13.70 -7.57 -1.93
N TRP A 232 -12.99 -6.73 -2.70
CA TRP A 232 -12.98 -5.29 -2.47
C TRP A 232 -12.83 -4.46 -3.75
N PHE A 233 -13.24 -3.21 -3.62
CA PHE A 233 -13.05 -2.13 -4.59
C PHE A 233 -12.14 -1.08 -3.93
N GLU A 234 -10.87 -1.04 -4.34
CA GLU A 234 -9.83 -0.28 -3.66
C GLU A 234 -9.69 1.12 -4.20
N GLU A 235 -9.71 2.10 -3.30
CA GLU A 235 -9.53 3.53 -3.56
C GLU A 235 -10.32 4.06 -4.76
N PRO A 236 -11.64 3.93 -4.77
CA PRO A 236 -12.44 4.36 -5.92
C PRO A 236 -12.38 5.87 -6.20
N THR A 237 -12.15 6.68 -5.17
CA THR A 237 -12.01 8.14 -5.25
C THR A 237 -10.70 8.60 -4.62
N PRO A 238 -10.22 9.83 -4.92
CA PRO A 238 -9.02 10.36 -4.28
C PRO A 238 -9.09 10.27 -2.75
N PRO A 239 -7.98 9.96 -2.07
CA PRO A 239 -7.97 9.71 -0.62
C PRO A 239 -8.34 10.94 0.22
N ASP A 240 -8.14 12.14 -0.29
CA ASP A 240 -8.52 13.39 0.38
C ASP A 240 -10.03 13.62 0.46
N HIS A 241 -10.82 12.88 -0.33
CA HIS A 241 -12.27 13.03 -0.44
C HIS A 241 -13.00 11.90 0.31
N ILE A 242 -12.85 11.85 1.64
CA ILE A 242 -13.38 10.78 2.49
C ILE A 242 -14.91 10.67 2.37
N GLU A 243 -15.63 11.78 2.34
CA GLU A 243 -17.09 11.81 2.20
C GLU A 243 -17.56 11.28 0.84
N ASP A 244 -16.81 11.55 -0.21
CA ASP A 244 -17.08 10.99 -1.54
C ASP A 244 -16.85 9.49 -1.57
N MET A 245 -15.77 9.00 -0.96
CA MET A 245 -15.52 7.56 -0.80
C MET A 245 -16.64 6.89 0.01
N ALA A 246 -17.09 7.52 1.10
CA ALA A 246 -18.22 7.04 1.89
C ALA A 246 -19.54 7.01 1.10
N ARG A 247 -19.74 7.92 0.15
CA ARG A 247 -20.90 7.86 -0.79
C ARG A 247 -20.79 6.66 -1.73
N VAL A 248 -19.59 6.37 -2.22
CA VAL A 248 -19.36 5.16 -3.04
C VAL A 248 -19.64 3.91 -2.21
N ALA A 249 -19.07 3.78 -1.02
CA ALA A 249 -19.25 2.64 -0.14
C ALA A 249 -20.75 2.34 0.16
N ARG A 250 -21.56 3.39 0.31
CA ARG A 250 -23.02 3.22 0.49
C ARG A 250 -23.79 2.88 -0.79
N ALA A 251 -23.25 3.13 -1.95
CA ALA A 251 -23.94 2.98 -3.24
C ALA A 251 -23.60 1.70 -4.00
N VAL A 252 -22.53 1.00 -3.61
CA VAL A 252 -22.10 -0.26 -4.21
C VAL A 252 -22.17 -1.38 -3.17
N ARG A 253 -22.33 -2.63 -3.64
CA ARG A 253 -22.35 -3.81 -2.76
C ARG A 253 -20.97 -4.41 -2.51
N ILE A 254 -19.98 -3.99 -3.28
CA ILE A 254 -18.60 -4.43 -3.12
C ILE A 254 -18.00 -3.65 -1.95
N PRO A 255 -17.39 -4.29 -0.94
CA PRO A 255 -16.69 -3.60 0.13
C PRO A 255 -15.63 -2.64 -0.43
N VAL A 256 -15.56 -1.44 0.11
CA VAL A 256 -14.53 -0.46 -0.26
C VAL A 256 -13.32 -0.63 0.64
N ALA A 257 -12.13 -0.70 0.04
CA ALA A 257 -10.86 -0.72 0.74
C ALA A 257 -10.07 0.57 0.47
N THR A 258 -9.33 1.03 1.46
CA THR A 258 -8.41 2.18 1.35
C THR A 258 -7.37 2.14 2.46
N GLY A 259 -6.36 2.99 2.41
CA GLY A 259 -5.40 3.17 3.51
C GLY A 259 -3.94 3.26 3.08
N GLU A 260 -3.58 2.82 1.89
CA GLU A 260 -2.18 2.80 1.44
C GLU A 260 -1.50 4.18 1.40
N ARG A 261 -2.30 5.26 1.37
CA ARG A 261 -1.83 6.66 1.35
C ARG A 261 -2.06 7.39 2.67
N MET A 262 -2.49 6.69 3.71
CA MET A 262 -2.72 7.24 5.04
C MET A 262 -1.52 6.94 5.94
N THR A 263 -1.13 7.93 6.74
CA THR A 263 0.10 7.87 7.56
C THR A 263 -0.14 8.01 9.05
N THR A 264 -1.37 8.35 9.46
CA THR A 264 -1.67 8.62 10.87
C THR A 264 -2.95 7.95 11.35
N LYS A 265 -3.03 7.66 12.65
CA LYS A 265 -4.24 7.18 13.31
C LYS A 265 -5.44 8.11 13.10
N ALA A 266 -5.21 9.41 12.97
CA ALA A 266 -6.26 10.41 12.76
C ALA A 266 -6.93 10.24 11.39
N GLU A 267 -6.13 9.99 10.34
CA GLU A 267 -6.64 9.73 8.98
C GLU A 267 -7.45 8.44 8.94
N PHE A 268 -6.92 7.33 9.46
CA PHE A 268 -7.68 6.06 9.55
C PHE A 268 -8.96 6.22 10.36
N SER A 269 -8.90 6.94 11.49
CA SER A 269 -10.10 7.21 12.31
C SER A 269 -11.16 8.03 11.56
N ALA A 270 -10.75 8.96 10.69
CA ALA A 270 -11.68 9.74 9.88
C ALA A 270 -12.40 8.85 8.86
N VAL A 271 -11.68 7.97 8.17
CA VAL A 271 -12.25 7.00 7.22
C VAL A 271 -13.26 6.08 7.89
N LEU A 272 -12.89 5.49 9.03
CA LEU A 272 -13.78 4.59 9.77
C LEU A 272 -15.05 5.30 10.27
N ARG A 273 -14.91 6.52 10.80
CA ARG A 273 -16.07 7.32 11.25
C ARG A 273 -17.01 7.71 10.11
N ALA A 274 -16.48 7.95 8.92
CA ALA A 274 -17.29 8.26 7.75
C ALA A 274 -17.98 7.02 7.14
N GLY A 275 -17.57 5.80 7.52
CA GLY A 275 -17.98 4.58 6.85
C GLY A 275 -17.54 4.56 5.40
N ALA A 276 -16.31 5.00 5.14
CA ALA A 276 -15.76 5.11 3.79
C ALA A 276 -15.03 3.85 3.34
N ALA A 277 -14.72 2.94 4.27
CA ALA A 277 -14.13 1.63 4.02
C ALA A 277 -14.54 0.65 5.13
N GLU A 278 -14.40 -0.66 4.85
CA GLU A 278 -14.68 -1.77 5.75
C GLU A 278 -13.42 -2.59 6.03
#